data_4adffe4d46b0d6003de11c47c5f2d372
#
_entry.id   4adffe4d46b0d6003de11c47c5f2d372
#
_cell.length_a   1.000
_cell.length_b   1.000
_cell.length_c   1.000
_cell.angle_alpha   90.00
_cell.angle_beta   90.00
_cell.angle_gamma   90.00
#
_symmetry.space_group_name_H-M   'P 1'
#
loop_
_entity.id
_entity.type
_entity.pdbx_description
1 polymer ?
#
loop_
_entity_poly.entity_id
_entity_poly.type
_entity_poly.pdbx_seq_one_letter_code
_entity_poly.pdbx_strand_id
1 'polypeptide(L)'
;MEILLGTTNPSKVDYFERVLEGLDVSFVTLRDLGITDEPEECGATPEENARIKAAFYHRYAPQDAVICADSGLYFDALPLDDPRQPGLHVRTPGGRPSMNDEEMIAYYASLSHELGGRVLAYYLDGAAVMREGQMYGFQEQREQARSSGFYLLDTPCEARRPGWPLDSLSVELNGCPFLSPERRMQVQQSRHYKERLRAFLQNALGIMG
;
A
#
# COMPACT_ATOMS: atom_id res chain seq x y z
N MET A 1 -23.49 -6.52 -3.13
CA MET A 1 -23.22 -5.13 -2.64
C MET A 1 -22.24 -4.50 -3.59
N GLU A 2 -22.49 -3.25 -4.07
CA GLU A 2 -21.53 -2.50 -4.87
C GLU A 2 -20.54 -1.74 -3.97
N ILE A 3 -19.27 -1.73 -4.36
CA ILE A 3 -18.16 -1.13 -3.60
C ILE A 3 -17.33 -0.26 -4.54
N LEU A 4 -17.19 1.02 -4.22
CA LEU A 4 -16.26 1.90 -4.89
C LEU A 4 -14.84 1.69 -4.32
N LEU A 5 -13.89 1.33 -5.18
CA LEU A 5 -12.47 1.30 -4.84
C LEU A 5 -11.84 2.67 -5.11
N GLY A 6 -11.59 3.43 -4.04
CA GLY A 6 -11.07 4.80 -4.09
C GLY A 6 -9.56 4.83 -4.34
N THR A 7 -9.15 4.31 -5.49
CA THR A 7 -7.74 4.29 -5.92
C THR A 7 -7.62 4.37 -7.44
N THR A 8 -6.63 5.11 -7.93
CA THR A 8 -6.22 5.14 -9.34
C THR A 8 -5.18 4.06 -9.68
N ASN A 9 -4.61 3.37 -8.66
CA ASN A 9 -3.59 2.34 -8.85
C ASN A 9 -4.24 0.98 -9.19
N PRO A 10 -4.07 0.45 -10.42
CA PRO A 10 -4.66 -0.83 -10.84
C PRO A 10 -4.25 -2.00 -9.95
N SER A 11 -3.02 -1.98 -9.45
CA SER A 11 -2.53 -3.05 -8.57
C SER A 11 -3.21 -3.07 -7.20
N LYS A 12 -3.67 -1.92 -6.70
CA LYS A 12 -4.50 -1.86 -5.49
C LYS A 12 -5.92 -2.38 -5.78
N VAL A 13 -6.46 -2.11 -6.96
CA VAL A 13 -7.74 -2.69 -7.41
C VAL A 13 -7.65 -4.21 -7.39
N ASP A 14 -6.70 -4.80 -8.15
CA ASP A 14 -6.47 -6.24 -8.20
C ASP A 14 -6.25 -6.87 -6.80
N TYR A 15 -5.62 -6.10 -5.90
CA TYR A 15 -5.38 -6.57 -4.54
C TYR A 15 -6.68 -6.68 -3.74
N PHE A 16 -7.55 -5.66 -3.77
CA PHE A 16 -8.83 -5.70 -3.05
C PHE A 16 -9.78 -6.74 -3.63
N GLU A 17 -9.83 -6.91 -4.95
CA GLU A 17 -10.59 -7.99 -5.59
C GLU A 17 -10.17 -9.36 -5.05
N ARG A 18 -8.86 -9.61 -4.95
CA ARG A 18 -8.33 -10.87 -4.36
C ARG A 18 -8.54 -10.99 -2.86
N VAL A 19 -8.55 -9.89 -2.12
CA VAL A 19 -8.84 -9.91 -0.67
C VAL A 19 -10.28 -10.29 -0.41
N LEU A 20 -11.22 -9.80 -1.24
CA LEU A 20 -12.66 -10.01 -1.08
C LEU A 20 -13.21 -11.13 -1.99
N GLU A 21 -12.33 -11.89 -2.64
CA GLU A 21 -12.71 -13.03 -3.49
C GLU A 21 -13.62 -14.03 -2.75
N GLY A 22 -14.69 -14.45 -3.44
CA GLY A 22 -15.69 -15.39 -2.89
C GLY A 22 -16.76 -14.74 -2.02
N LEU A 23 -16.76 -13.41 -1.86
CA LEU A 23 -17.86 -12.68 -1.25
C LEU A 23 -18.84 -12.17 -2.31
N ASP A 24 -20.10 -11.97 -1.95
CA ASP A 24 -21.13 -11.43 -2.86
C ASP A 24 -21.01 -9.90 -2.95
N VAL A 25 -19.96 -9.45 -3.63
CA VAL A 25 -19.66 -8.03 -3.87
C VAL A 25 -19.31 -7.79 -5.34
N SER A 26 -19.61 -6.59 -5.83
CA SER A 26 -19.16 -6.05 -7.11
C SER A 26 -18.32 -4.80 -6.87
N PHE A 27 -17.38 -4.54 -7.77
CA PHE A 27 -16.49 -3.39 -7.64
C PHE A 27 -16.71 -2.39 -8.77
N VAL A 28 -16.63 -1.12 -8.39
CA VAL A 28 -16.58 0.03 -9.31
C VAL A 28 -15.31 0.79 -8.98
N THR A 29 -14.61 1.26 -9.99
CA THR A 29 -13.37 2.03 -9.82
C THR A 29 -13.60 3.52 -10.06
N LEU A 30 -12.65 4.35 -9.63
CA LEU A 30 -12.68 5.80 -9.94
C LEU A 30 -12.71 6.02 -11.45
N ARG A 31 -12.04 5.18 -12.22
CA ARG A 31 -12.01 5.24 -13.68
C ARG A 31 -13.38 4.96 -14.30
N ASP A 32 -14.11 3.97 -13.78
CA ASP A 32 -15.44 3.62 -14.29
C ASP A 32 -16.43 4.77 -14.11
N LEU A 33 -16.26 5.54 -13.03
CA LEU A 33 -17.06 6.73 -12.73
C LEU A 33 -16.51 8.02 -13.35
N GLY A 34 -15.37 7.97 -14.05
CA GLY A 34 -14.72 9.15 -14.63
C GLY A 34 -14.21 10.15 -13.58
N ILE A 35 -13.94 9.70 -12.35
CA ILE A 35 -13.44 10.54 -11.25
C ILE A 35 -11.93 10.71 -11.42
N THR A 36 -11.50 11.96 -11.57
CA THR A 36 -10.09 12.36 -11.71
C THR A 36 -9.59 13.19 -10.54
N ASP A 37 -10.52 13.71 -9.73
CA ASP A 37 -10.16 14.53 -8.56
C ASP A 37 -9.55 13.67 -7.46
N GLU A 38 -8.54 14.20 -6.81
CA GLU A 38 -7.85 13.56 -5.68
C GLU A 38 -7.89 14.49 -4.45
N PRO A 39 -8.11 13.96 -3.24
CA PRO A 39 -8.01 14.75 -2.02
C PRO A 39 -6.55 15.04 -1.67
N GLU A 40 -6.33 16.14 -0.96
CA GLU A 40 -5.05 16.40 -0.30
C GLU A 40 -4.86 15.40 0.84
N GLU A 41 -3.76 14.65 0.81
CA GLU A 41 -3.41 13.67 1.82
C GLU A 41 -2.56 14.33 2.91
N CYS A 42 -3.21 14.80 3.99
CA CYS A 42 -2.59 15.49 5.12
C CYS A 42 -2.58 14.68 6.42
N GLY A 43 -2.89 13.39 6.36
CA GLY A 43 -2.85 12.50 7.50
C GLY A 43 -1.42 12.19 7.97
N ALA A 44 -1.27 11.91 9.26
CA ALA A 44 0.00 11.50 9.85
C ALA A 44 0.25 9.99 9.75
N THR A 45 -0.77 9.22 9.40
CA THR A 45 -0.71 7.75 9.26
C THR A 45 -1.36 7.30 7.95
N PRO A 46 -1.02 6.09 7.45
CA PRO A 46 -1.71 5.51 6.30
C PRO A 46 -3.22 5.38 6.51
N GLU A 47 -3.67 5.03 7.71
CA GLU A 47 -5.10 4.96 8.03
C GLU A 47 -5.77 6.33 7.91
N GLU A 48 -5.16 7.40 8.43
CA GLU A 48 -5.70 8.75 8.32
C GLU A 48 -5.85 9.20 6.87
N ASN A 49 -4.83 8.95 6.02
CA ASN A 49 -4.94 9.22 4.59
C ASN A 49 -6.03 8.36 3.93
N ALA A 50 -6.14 7.09 4.29
CA ALA A 50 -7.22 6.24 3.79
C ALA A 50 -8.61 6.77 4.18
N ARG A 51 -8.79 7.30 5.40
CA ARG A 51 -10.03 7.95 5.85
C ARG A 51 -10.34 9.23 5.08
N ILE A 52 -9.33 10.07 4.83
CA ILE A 52 -9.48 11.29 4.03
C ILE A 52 -9.97 10.92 2.62
N LYS A 53 -9.32 9.94 1.99
CA LYS A 53 -9.72 9.43 0.67
C LYS A 53 -11.14 8.84 0.68
N ALA A 54 -11.48 8.02 1.65
CA ALA A 54 -12.79 7.38 1.73
C ALA A 54 -13.91 8.40 1.91
N ALA A 55 -13.73 9.41 2.78
CA ALA A 55 -14.69 10.50 2.94
C ALA A 55 -14.82 11.35 1.68
N PHE A 56 -13.71 11.60 0.96
CA PHE A 56 -13.70 12.36 -0.28
C PHE A 56 -14.48 11.63 -1.38
N TYR A 57 -14.17 10.36 -1.63
CA TYR A 57 -14.79 9.62 -2.72
C TYR A 57 -16.23 9.19 -2.44
N HIS A 58 -16.62 9.05 -1.18
CA HIS A 58 -18.02 8.76 -0.82
C HIS A 58 -19.00 9.83 -1.32
N ARG A 59 -18.55 11.05 -1.57
CA ARG A 59 -19.38 12.12 -2.17
C ARG A 59 -19.85 11.80 -3.59
N TYR A 60 -19.11 10.94 -4.31
CA TYR A 60 -19.44 10.52 -5.68
C TYR A 60 -20.29 9.25 -5.71
N ALA A 61 -20.29 8.47 -4.63
CA ALA A 61 -21.05 7.22 -4.51
C ALA A 61 -21.70 7.12 -3.10
N PRO A 62 -22.63 8.02 -2.73
CA PRO A 62 -23.14 8.13 -1.36
C PRO A 62 -24.01 6.96 -0.92
N GLN A 63 -24.45 6.11 -1.84
CA GLN A 63 -25.26 4.91 -1.56
C GLN A 63 -24.41 3.65 -1.44
N ASP A 64 -23.14 3.72 -1.88
CA ASP A 64 -22.25 2.58 -1.94
C ASP A 64 -21.23 2.62 -0.79
N ALA A 65 -20.66 1.46 -0.50
CA ALA A 65 -19.48 1.41 0.34
C ALA A 65 -18.27 1.89 -0.45
N VAL A 66 -17.38 2.64 0.20
CA VAL A 66 -16.13 3.11 -0.39
C VAL A 66 -14.96 2.52 0.39
N ILE A 67 -14.05 1.83 -0.29
CA ILE A 67 -12.80 1.32 0.29
C ILE A 67 -11.64 2.15 -0.24
N CYS A 68 -10.83 2.68 0.67
CA CYS A 68 -9.56 3.32 0.35
C CYS A 68 -8.43 2.69 1.16
N ALA A 69 -7.21 2.78 0.64
CA ALA A 69 -6.01 2.37 1.36
C ALA A 69 -4.86 3.32 1.06
N ASP A 70 -3.97 3.41 2.02
CA ASP A 70 -2.69 4.08 1.88
C ASP A 70 -1.57 3.24 2.48
N SER A 71 -0.32 3.56 2.14
CA SER A 71 0.86 2.80 2.58
C SER A 71 2.05 3.74 2.75
N GLY A 72 2.79 3.57 3.82
CA GLY A 72 4.06 4.24 4.03
C GLY A 72 5.22 3.24 4.00
N LEU A 73 6.39 3.66 3.49
CA LEU A 73 7.63 2.89 3.48
C LEU A 73 8.53 3.35 4.61
N TYR A 74 9.05 2.41 5.40
CA TYR A 74 9.92 2.70 6.53
C TYR A 74 11.18 1.86 6.49
N PHE A 75 12.31 2.49 6.78
CA PHE A 75 13.60 1.82 6.99
C PHE A 75 13.86 1.63 8.48
N ASP A 76 14.13 0.39 8.88
CA ASP A 76 14.38 0.04 10.28
C ASP A 76 15.64 0.70 10.86
N ALA A 77 16.60 0.99 10.00
CA ALA A 77 17.86 1.65 10.37
C ALA A 77 17.72 3.16 10.66
N LEU A 78 16.57 3.76 10.32
CA LEU A 78 16.33 5.21 10.49
C LEU A 78 15.32 5.47 11.62
N PRO A 79 15.56 6.44 12.49
CA PRO A 79 14.53 7.01 13.35
C PRO A 79 13.31 7.47 12.53
N LEU A 80 12.15 7.53 13.16
CA LEU A 80 10.91 7.91 12.47
C LEU A 80 10.90 9.37 12.02
N ASP A 81 11.58 10.23 12.75
CA ASP A 81 11.77 11.65 12.51
C ASP A 81 13.02 11.98 11.69
N ASP A 82 13.78 10.97 11.24
CA ASP A 82 14.91 11.18 10.33
C ASP A 82 14.38 11.73 8.99
N PRO A 83 14.93 12.84 8.47
CA PRO A 83 14.46 13.45 7.22
C PRO A 83 14.64 12.56 5.99
N ARG A 84 15.43 11.49 6.08
CA ARG A 84 15.59 10.47 5.03
C ARG A 84 14.53 9.37 5.10
N GLN A 85 13.75 9.29 6.20
CA GLN A 85 12.67 8.31 6.33
C GLN A 85 11.56 8.64 5.34
N PRO A 86 11.22 7.75 4.37
CA PRO A 86 10.21 8.04 3.37
C PRO A 86 8.82 8.27 3.97
N GLY A 87 8.43 7.46 4.94
CA GLY A 87 7.11 7.52 5.55
C GLY A 87 6.02 7.40 4.49
N LEU A 88 5.05 8.31 4.54
CA LEU A 88 3.94 8.41 3.58
C LEU A 88 4.35 8.97 2.21
N HIS A 89 5.51 9.61 2.12
CA HIS A 89 5.97 10.33 0.94
C HIS A 89 6.90 9.50 0.05
N VAL A 90 6.49 8.26 -0.26
CA VAL A 90 7.34 7.31 -0.99
C VAL A 90 7.74 7.82 -2.37
N ARG A 91 6.86 8.53 -3.08
CA ARG A 91 7.16 9.14 -4.39
C ARG A 91 7.68 10.58 -4.30
N THR A 92 7.57 11.19 -3.12
CA THR A 92 7.94 12.60 -2.89
C THR A 92 8.83 12.77 -1.64
N PRO A 93 9.83 11.90 -1.42
CA PRO A 93 10.60 11.90 -0.17
C PRO A 93 11.29 13.25 0.04
N GLY A 94 11.25 13.74 1.28
CA GLY A 94 11.85 15.02 1.64
C GLY A 94 11.25 16.24 0.92
N GLY A 95 9.98 16.17 0.46
CA GLY A 95 9.30 17.25 -0.25
C GLY A 95 9.73 17.43 -1.70
N ARG A 96 10.39 16.44 -2.30
CA ARG A 96 10.78 16.45 -3.72
C ARG A 96 9.56 16.39 -4.64
N PRO A 97 9.65 16.82 -5.90
CA PRO A 97 8.65 16.52 -6.91
C PRO A 97 8.38 15.02 -7.02
N SER A 98 7.17 14.65 -7.45
CA SER A 98 6.81 13.25 -7.63
C SER A 98 7.73 12.56 -8.64
N MET A 99 8.36 11.47 -8.23
CA MET A 99 9.30 10.70 -9.01
C MET A 99 8.59 9.68 -9.89
N ASN A 100 9.07 9.49 -11.12
CA ASN A 100 8.72 8.34 -11.94
C ASN A 100 9.41 7.06 -11.43
N ASP A 101 9.12 5.90 -12.03
CA ASP A 101 9.60 4.60 -11.54
C ASP A 101 11.13 4.48 -11.57
N GLU A 102 11.82 4.96 -12.61
CA GLU A 102 13.29 4.91 -12.70
C GLU A 102 13.96 5.91 -11.74
N GLU A 103 13.37 7.08 -11.54
CA GLU A 103 13.82 8.05 -10.53
C GLU A 103 13.69 7.49 -9.12
N MET A 104 12.61 6.76 -8.83
CA MET A 104 12.44 6.06 -7.55
C MET A 104 13.52 5.00 -7.35
N ILE A 105 13.78 4.17 -8.36
CA ILE A 105 14.82 3.13 -8.29
C ILE A 105 16.18 3.77 -7.99
N ALA A 106 16.55 4.81 -8.72
CA ALA A 106 17.82 5.50 -8.53
C ALA A 106 17.94 6.14 -7.13
N TYR A 107 16.88 6.81 -6.66
CA TYR A 107 16.85 7.45 -5.36
C TYR A 107 17.01 6.43 -4.23
N TYR A 108 16.20 5.36 -4.25
CA TYR A 108 16.21 4.36 -3.18
C TYR A 108 17.42 3.45 -3.22
N ALA A 109 18.02 3.21 -4.38
CA ALA A 109 19.32 2.55 -4.50
C ALA A 109 20.43 3.37 -3.83
N SER A 110 20.47 4.69 -4.10
CA SER A 110 21.43 5.61 -3.46
C SER A 110 21.24 5.65 -1.95
N LEU A 111 20.00 5.78 -1.48
CA LEU A 111 19.70 5.79 -0.05
C LEU A 111 20.07 4.46 0.63
N SER A 112 19.78 3.33 -0.02
CA SER A 112 20.19 2.02 0.48
C SER A 112 21.72 1.90 0.56
N HIS A 113 22.45 2.41 -0.43
CA HIS A 113 23.90 2.45 -0.44
C HIS A 113 24.47 3.26 0.73
N GLU A 114 23.92 4.45 0.99
CA GLU A 114 24.30 5.30 2.12
C GLU A 114 24.07 4.61 3.49
N LEU A 115 23.08 3.73 3.56
CA LEU A 115 22.70 2.97 4.75
C LEU A 115 23.41 1.59 4.85
N GLY A 116 24.39 1.31 3.98
CA GLY A 116 25.20 0.09 4.04
C GLY A 116 24.87 -0.95 2.97
N GLY A 117 24.11 -0.59 1.93
CA GLY A 117 23.85 -1.39 0.73
C GLY A 117 22.77 -2.48 0.86
N ARG A 118 22.31 -2.76 2.08
CA ARG A 118 21.22 -3.69 2.38
C ARG A 118 20.48 -3.26 3.64
N VAL A 119 19.27 -2.75 3.47
CA VAL A 119 18.50 -2.14 4.55
C VAL A 119 17.20 -2.90 4.78
N LEU A 120 16.89 -3.23 6.03
CA LEU A 120 15.57 -3.75 6.37
C LEU A 120 14.53 -2.64 6.20
N ALA A 121 13.57 -2.90 5.33
CA ALA A 121 12.45 -2.03 5.03
C ALA A 121 11.13 -2.76 5.27
N TYR A 122 10.06 -2.01 5.52
CA TYR A 122 8.71 -2.54 5.63
C TYR A 122 7.69 -1.50 5.20
N TYR A 123 6.59 -1.97 4.62
CA TYR A 123 5.41 -1.14 4.41
C TYR A 123 4.54 -1.18 5.66
N LEU A 124 4.02 -0.02 6.03
CA LEU A 124 2.96 0.11 7.01
C LEU A 124 1.70 0.48 6.26
N ASP A 125 0.70 -0.36 6.34
CA ASP A 125 -0.52 -0.22 5.56
C ASP A 125 -1.70 0.24 6.43
N GLY A 126 -2.54 1.08 5.85
CA GLY A 126 -3.80 1.53 6.41
C GLY A 126 -4.93 1.41 5.40
N ALA A 127 -6.13 1.12 5.88
CA ALA A 127 -7.33 1.08 5.08
C ALA A 127 -8.49 1.76 5.79
N ALA A 128 -9.45 2.26 5.02
CA ALA A 128 -10.68 2.80 5.54
C ALA A 128 -11.88 2.37 4.68
N VAL A 129 -13.00 2.19 5.34
CA VAL A 129 -14.30 1.96 4.71
C VAL A 129 -15.25 3.06 5.15
N MET A 130 -15.87 3.73 4.18
CA MET A 130 -17.01 4.63 4.41
C MET A 130 -18.26 3.94 3.93
N ARG A 131 -19.23 3.72 4.82
CA ARG A 131 -20.51 3.06 4.50
C ARG A 131 -21.62 3.61 5.36
N GLU A 132 -22.77 3.92 4.77
CA GLU A 132 -23.98 4.39 5.49
C GLU A 132 -23.68 5.58 6.43
N GLY A 133 -22.79 6.49 6.01
CA GLY A 133 -22.35 7.64 6.82
C GLY A 133 -21.40 7.31 7.97
N GLN A 134 -20.99 6.05 8.12
CA GLN A 134 -20.04 5.61 9.14
C GLN A 134 -18.66 5.34 8.55
N MET A 135 -17.63 5.74 9.28
CA MET A 135 -16.23 5.56 8.90
C MET A 135 -15.58 4.49 9.77
N TYR A 136 -15.06 3.45 9.13
CA TYR A 136 -14.27 2.40 9.75
C TYR A 136 -12.82 2.53 9.32
N GLY A 137 -11.88 2.28 10.23
CA GLY A 137 -10.46 2.35 9.92
C GLY A 137 -9.71 1.11 10.37
N PHE A 138 -8.65 0.81 9.65
CA PHE A 138 -7.70 -0.26 9.93
C PHE A 138 -6.28 0.28 9.76
N GLN A 139 -5.47 0.10 10.79
CA GLN A 139 -4.05 0.40 10.76
C GLN A 139 -3.27 -0.87 11.12
N GLU A 140 -2.34 -1.24 10.26
CA GLU A 140 -1.41 -2.32 10.58
C GLU A 140 -0.52 -1.95 11.76
N GLN A 141 -0.22 -2.93 12.63
CA GLN A 141 0.70 -2.70 13.74
C GLN A 141 2.15 -2.71 13.23
N ARG A 142 2.95 -1.73 13.64
CA ARG A 142 4.31 -1.55 13.15
C ARG A 142 5.21 -2.77 13.37
N GLU A 143 5.11 -3.42 14.54
CA GLU A 143 5.88 -4.62 14.87
C GLU A 143 5.54 -5.78 13.92
N GLN A 144 4.28 -5.88 13.51
CA GLN A 144 3.83 -6.89 12.55
C GLN A 144 4.32 -6.57 11.14
N ALA A 145 4.18 -5.32 10.70
CA ALA A 145 4.70 -4.84 9.43
C ALA A 145 6.23 -5.07 9.33
N ARG A 146 6.98 -4.72 10.38
CA ARG A 146 8.42 -4.94 10.48
C ARG A 146 8.79 -6.43 10.42
N SER A 147 8.04 -7.31 11.08
CA SER A 147 8.30 -8.75 11.06
C SER A 147 8.06 -9.39 9.68
N SER A 148 7.22 -8.75 8.85
CA SER A 148 6.94 -9.11 7.46
C SER A 148 7.73 -8.25 6.47
N GLY A 149 8.79 -7.59 6.93
CA GLY A 149 9.65 -6.73 6.13
C GLY A 149 10.45 -7.47 5.08
N PHE A 150 11.23 -6.71 4.35
CA PHE A 150 12.11 -7.18 3.28
C PHE A 150 13.40 -6.38 3.31
N TYR A 151 14.43 -6.83 2.59
CA TYR A 151 15.61 -6.02 2.39
C TYR A 151 15.51 -5.22 1.09
N LEU A 152 15.82 -3.93 1.19
CA LEU A 152 16.08 -3.09 0.03
C LEU A 152 17.59 -3.05 -0.24
N LEU A 153 17.98 -3.36 -1.46
CA LEU A 153 19.38 -3.38 -1.91
C LEU A 153 19.75 -2.06 -2.59
N ASP A 154 21.03 -1.78 -2.71
CA ASP A 154 21.56 -0.64 -3.46
C ASP A 154 21.74 -0.89 -4.96
N THR A 155 21.54 -2.12 -5.42
CA THR A 155 21.69 -2.52 -6.81
C THR A 155 20.39 -3.17 -7.30
N PRO A 156 19.69 -2.54 -8.27
CA PRO A 156 18.47 -3.11 -8.83
C PRO A 156 18.75 -4.31 -9.73
N CYS A 157 17.87 -5.28 -9.76
CA CYS A 157 17.86 -6.29 -10.81
C CYS A 157 17.38 -5.68 -12.16
N GLU A 158 17.58 -6.38 -13.28
CA GLU A 158 17.17 -5.91 -14.61
C GLU A 158 15.65 -5.89 -14.80
N ALA A 159 14.95 -6.81 -14.14
CA ALA A 159 13.50 -6.93 -14.26
C ALA A 159 12.78 -5.70 -13.68
N ARG A 160 11.68 -5.33 -14.33
CA ARG A 160 10.82 -4.20 -13.92
C ARG A 160 9.38 -4.66 -13.80
N ARG A 161 8.67 -4.08 -12.83
CA ARG A 161 7.24 -4.25 -12.65
C ARG A 161 6.58 -2.85 -12.63
N PRO A 162 5.87 -2.47 -13.69
CA PRO A 162 5.22 -1.15 -13.76
C PRO A 162 4.35 -0.87 -12.53
N GLY A 163 4.50 0.32 -11.95
CA GLY A 163 3.80 0.73 -10.74
C GLY A 163 4.37 0.17 -9.42
N TRP A 164 5.39 -0.71 -9.49
CA TRP A 164 6.10 -1.28 -8.34
C TRP A 164 7.63 -1.18 -8.53
N PRO A 165 8.17 0.04 -8.65
CA PRO A 165 9.58 0.23 -9.00
C PRO A 165 10.54 -0.40 -7.99
N LEU A 166 10.20 -0.36 -6.70
CA LEU A 166 11.05 -0.86 -5.64
C LEU A 166 11.17 -2.39 -5.60
N ASP A 167 10.26 -3.12 -6.28
CA ASP A 167 10.38 -4.58 -6.42
C ASP A 167 11.72 -4.99 -7.04
N SER A 168 12.32 -4.14 -7.91
CA SER A 168 13.63 -4.39 -8.52
C SER A 168 14.81 -4.28 -7.56
N LEU A 169 14.63 -3.59 -6.44
CA LEU A 169 15.61 -3.44 -5.35
C LEU A 169 15.33 -4.40 -4.19
N SER A 170 14.15 -5.04 -4.17
CA SER A 170 13.66 -5.76 -2.99
C SER A 170 13.98 -7.24 -3.02
N VAL A 171 14.41 -7.76 -1.87
CA VAL A 171 14.57 -9.19 -1.61
C VAL A 171 13.88 -9.57 -0.31
N GLU A 172 13.29 -10.77 -0.27
CA GLU A 172 12.72 -11.33 0.95
C GLU A 172 13.79 -11.49 2.06
N LEU A 173 13.37 -11.66 3.30
CA LEU A 173 14.30 -11.88 4.41
C LEU A 173 15.23 -13.08 4.21
N ASN A 174 14.79 -14.08 3.45
CA ASN A 174 15.59 -15.25 3.05
C ASN A 174 16.49 -14.99 1.83
N GLY A 175 16.48 -13.77 1.26
CA GLY A 175 17.29 -13.37 0.12
C GLY A 175 16.66 -13.63 -1.25
N CYS A 176 15.43 -14.15 -1.34
CA CYS A 176 14.75 -14.38 -2.61
C CYS A 176 14.33 -13.03 -3.23
N PRO A 177 14.75 -12.70 -4.47
CA PRO A 177 14.37 -11.44 -5.12
C PRO A 177 12.85 -11.37 -5.39
N PHE A 178 12.26 -10.18 -5.21
CA PHE A 178 10.81 -9.98 -5.42
C PHE A 178 10.34 -10.30 -6.84
N LEU A 179 11.17 -10.06 -7.83
CA LEU A 179 10.85 -10.31 -9.23
C LEU A 179 11.31 -11.68 -9.73
N SER A 180 11.78 -12.57 -8.83
CA SER A 180 12.17 -13.92 -9.21
C SER A 180 10.97 -14.86 -9.39
N PRO A 181 11.07 -15.87 -10.29
CA PRO A 181 10.04 -16.90 -10.43
C PRO A 181 9.80 -17.69 -9.15
N GLU A 182 10.83 -17.93 -8.35
CA GLU A 182 10.79 -18.72 -7.12
C GLU A 182 9.89 -18.07 -6.06
N ARG A 183 9.84 -16.73 -5.99
CA ARG A 183 8.95 -16.02 -5.06
C ARG A 183 7.49 -16.32 -5.32
N ARG A 184 7.09 -16.46 -6.59
CA ARG A 184 5.70 -16.78 -6.96
C ARG A 184 5.21 -18.08 -6.34
N MET A 185 6.13 -19.00 -6.03
CA MET A 185 5.84 -20.28 -5.39
C MET A 185 5.84 -20.19 -3.85
N GLN A 186 6.43 -19.15 -3.26
CA GLN A 186 6.64 -19.01 -1.81
C GLN A 186 5.69 -18.00 -1.12
N VAL A 187 4.72 -17.40 -1.82
CA VAL A 187 3.82 -16.33 -1.31
C VAL A 187 2.89 -16.87 -0.18
N GLN A 188 3.47 -17.26 0.94
CA GLN A 188 2.73 -17.53 2.19
C GLN A 188 2.91 -16.42 3.24
N GLN A 189 3.93 -15.56 3.15
CA GLN A 189 4.28 -14.62 4.22
C GLN A 189 3.34 -13.41 4.34
N SER A 190 2.70 -12.97 3.27
CA SER A 190 1.68 -11.90 3.34
C SER A 190 0.28 -12.38 3.75
N ARG A 191 0.14 -13.67 4.10
CA ARG A 191 -1.16 -14.29 4.40
C ARG A 191 -1.83 -13.66 5.62
N HIS A 192 -1.08 -13.42 6.70
CA HIS A 192 -1.63 -12.87 7.94
C HIS A 192 -2.15 -11.43 7.79
N TYR A 193 -1.45 -10.57 7.04
CA TYR A 193 -1.96 -9.24 6.75
C TYR A 193 -3.26 -9.32 5.94
N LYS A 194 -3.26 -10.10 4.85
CA LYS A 194 -4.45 -10.31 4.01
C LYS A 194 -5.65 -10.82 4.82
N GLU A 195 -5.43 -11.77 5.72
CA GLU A 195 -6.48 -12.34 6.59
C GLU A 195 -7.04 -11.28 7.55
N ARG A 196 -6.19 -10.46 8.19
CA ARG A 196 -6.63 -9.37 9.08
C ARG A 196 -7.40 -8.29 8.32
N LEU A 197 -6.86 -7.87 7.16
CA LEU A 197 -7.53 -6.90 6.30
C LEU A 197 -8.89 -7.42 5.83
N ARG A 198 -8.96 -8.69 5.39
CA ARG A 198 -10.22 -9.32 4.98
C ARG A 198 -11.23 -9.32 6.13
N ALA A 199 -10.83 -9.73 7.33
CA ALA A 199 -11.70 -9.73 8.51
C ALA A 199 -12.22 -8.33 8.85
N PHE A 200 -11.33 -7.32 8.79
CA PHE A 200 -11.73 -5.92 8.96
C PHE A 200 -12.76 -5.49 7.91
N LEU A 201 -12.48 -5.75 6.63
CA LEU A 201 -13.38 -5.37 5.53
C LEU A 201 -14.73 -6.06 5.63
N GLN A 202 -14.77 -7.36 5.93
CA GLN A 202 -16.03 -8.09 6.14
C GLN A 202 -16.86 -7.46 7.26
N ASN A 203 -16.24 -7.13 8.39
CA ASN A 203 -16.92 -6.49 9.51
C ASN A 203 -17.44 -5.09 9.14
N ALA A 204 -16.60 -4.24 8.53
CA ALA A 204 -16.95 -2.88 8.14
C ALA A 204 -18.04 -2.84 7.05
N LEU A 205 -18.03 -3.81 6.14
CA LEU A 205 -19.04 -3.97 5.10
C LEU A 205 -20.32 -4.67 5.57
N GLY A 206 -20.31 -5.25 6.79
CA GLY A 206 -21.44 -6.03 7.31
C GLY A 206 -21.70 -7.31 6.54
N ILE A 207 -20.65 -7.91 5.95
CA ILE A 207 -20.73 -9.17 5.20
C ILE A 207 -20.29 -10.30 6.12
N MET A 208 -21.25 -11.16 6.50
CA MET A 208 -20.91 -12.40 7.22
C MET A 208 -20.22 -13.36 6.28
N GLY A 209 -19.12 -13.96 6.75
CA GLY A 209 -18.39 -14.99 6.01
C GLY A 209 -19.04 -16.35 6.10
#